data_14d22d428479a7541d544b95c485fb39
#
_entry.id   14d22d428479a7541d544b95c485fb39
#
_cell.length_a   1.000
_cell.length_b   1.000
_cell.length_c   1.000
_cell.angle_alpha   90.00
_cell.angle_beta   90.00
_cell.angle_gamma   90.00
#
_symmetry.space_group_name_H-M   'P 1'
#
loop_
_entity.id
_entity.type
_entity.pdbx_description
1 polymer ?
#
loop_
_entity_poly.entity_id
_entity_poly.type
_entity_poly.pdbx_seq_one_letter_code
_entity_poly.pdbx_strand_id
1 'polypeptide(L)'
;MATYTIGQMARKLGVSTSTLRYYDSEGLLPFVGRTGGGARVFRDEDMPMINIIGCLKAGGMPIKDIKRYVDLCDEGDATIGQRLDMIRNQRDAVVAKMRELQDNLDALDYKLWYYQTADRLGSCEQVDALPDEELSPKMRELRHRLSH
;
A
#
# COMPACT_ATOMS: atom_id res chain seq x y z
N MET A 1 14.17 -4.24 -30.38
CA MET A 1 13.60 -4.27 -29.03
C MET A 1 12.11 -3.96 -29.06
N ALA A 2 11.33 -4.68 -28.31
CA ALA A 2 9.89 -4.46 -28.27
C ALA A 2 9.56 -3.12 -27.63
N THR A 3 8.66 -2.38 -28.25
CA THR A 3 8.12 -1.14 -27.72
C THR A 3 6.61 -1.29 -27.54
N TYR A 4 6.06 -0.48 -26.62
CA TYR A 4 4.66 -0.58 -26.27
C TYR A 4 4.03 0.81 -26.21
N THR A 5 2.78 0.90 -26.64
CA THR A 5 1.95 2.08 -26.39
C THR A 5 1.56 2.12 -24.91
N ILE A 6 1.07 3.27 -24.46
CA ILE A 6 0.59 3.42 -23.06
C ILE A 6 -0.50 2.37 -22.72
N GLY A 7 -1.41 2.08 -23.66
CA GLY A 7 -2.45 1.07 -23.46
C GLY A 7 -1.89 -0.35 -23.37
N GLN A 8 -0.89 -0.67 -24.18
CA GLN A 8 -0.22 -1.97 -24.14
C GLN A 8 0.58 -2.15 -22.84
N MET A 9 1.32 -1.11 -22.41
CA MET A 9 2.08 -1.16 -21.17
C MET A 9 1.15 -1.26 -19.96
N ALA A 10 0.04 -0.53 -19.93
CA ALA A 10 -0.95 -0.62 -18.87
C ALA A 10 -1.46 -2.06 -18.71
N ARG A 11 -1.74 -2.74 -19.80
CA ARG A 11 -2.15 -4.16 -19.76
C ARG A 11 -1.06 -5.07 -19.23
N LYS A 12 0.18 -4.86 -19.65
CA LYS A 12 1.34 -5.64 -19.15
C LYS A 12 1.52 -5.47 -17.64
N LEU A 13 1.32 -4.26 -17.14
CA LEU A 13 1.49 -3.93 -15.71
C LEU A 13 0.26 -4.25 -14.85
N GLY A 14 -0.89 -4.56 -15.48
CA GLY A 14 -2.13 -4.78 -14.75
C GLY A 14 -2.70 -3.51 -14.12
N VAL A 15 -2.46 -2.35 -14.73
CA VAL A 15 -2.98 -1.05 -14.27
C VAL A 15 -3.83 -0.41 -15.37
N SER A 16 -4.58 0.64 -15.01
CA SER A 16 -5.35 1.39 -16.00
C SER A 16 -4.46 2.34 -16.81
N THR A 17 -4.88 2.63 -18.03
CA THR A 17 -4.24 3.66 -18.84
C THR A 17 -4.26 5.03 -18.14
N SER A 18 -5.36 5.32 -17.42
CA SER A 18 -5.50 6.55 -16.63
C SER A 18 -4.40 6.68 -15.56
N THR A 19 -4.02 5.56 -14.92
CA THR A 19 -2.93 5.53 -13.94
C THR A 19 -1.62 5.97 -14.57
N LEU A 20 -1.26 5.40 -15.73
CA LEU A 20 -0.02 5.77 -16.42
C LEU A 20 -0.03 7.21 -16.93
N ARG A 21 -1.17 7.70 -17.41
CA ARG A 21 -1.33 9.12 -17.79
C ARG A 21 -1.16 10.05 -16.60
N TYR A 22 -1.70 9.66 -15.46
CA TYR A 22 -1.53 10.41 -14.22
C TYR A 22 -0.05 10.48 -13.83
N TYR A 23 0.66 9.35 -13.84
CA TYR A 23 2.10 9.34 -13.57
C TYR A 23 2.87 10.25 -14.52
N ASP A 24 2.53 10.21 -15.81
CA ASP A 24 3.17 11.06 -16.81
C ASP A 24 2.90 12.53 -16.55
N SER A 25 1.64 12.90 -16.25
CA SER A 25 1.26 14.29 -15.96
C SER A 25 1.96 14.85 -14.72
N GLU A 26 2.26 13.99 -13.74
CA GLU A 26 2.98 14.36 -12.51
C GLU A 26 4.51 14.37 -12.68
N GLY A 27 5.00 14.06 -13.88
CA GLY A 27 6.44 14.06 -14.17
C GLY A 27 7.19 12.85 -13.60
N LEU A 28 6.49 11.74 -13.37
CA LEU A 28 7.08 10.53 -12.79
C LEU A 28 7.71 9.60 -13.83
N LEU A 29 7.54 9.86 -15.12
CA LEU A 29 8.01 9.01 -16.21
C LEU A 29 9.06 9.70 -17.12
N PRO A 30 10.05 10.43 -16.58
CA PRO A 30 11.03 11.10 -17.40
C PRO A 30 11.92 10.13 -18.20
N PHE A 31 12.04 8.89 -17.72
CA PHE A 31 12.84 7.83 -18.33
C PHE A 31 12.14 7.17 -19.53
N VAL A 32 10.85 7.42 -19.73
CA VAL A 32 10.07 6.85 -20.85
C VAL A 32 10.25 7.71 -22.09
N GLY A 33 10.60 7.07 -23.22
CA GLY A 33 10.81 7.75 -24.49
C GLY A 33 9.51 8.31 -25.10
N ARG A 34 9.67 9.11 -26.14
CA ARG A 34 8.56 9.65 -26.94
C ARG A 34 8.80 9.40 -28.42
N THR A 35 7.72 9.25 -29.19
CA THR A 35 7.77 9.27 -30.65
C THR A 35 8.00 10.71 -31.15
N GLY A 36 8.32 10.86 -32.44
CA GLY A 36 8.38 12.18 -33.08
C GLY A 36 7.09 12.98 -32.98
N GLY A 37 5.94 12.32 -32.82
CA GLY A 37 4.63 12.95 -32.59
C GLY A 37 4.32 13.26 -31.12
N GLY A 38 5.25 12.98 -30.20
CA GLY A 38 5.09 13.29 -28.78
C GLY A 38 4.39 12.22 -27.95
N ALA A 39 3.98 11.09 -28.52
CA ALA A 39 3.39 9.98 -27.77
C ALA A 39 4.46 9.23 -26.98
N ARG A 40 4.12 8.77 -25.77
CA ARG A 40 5.02 7.93 -24.96
C ARG A 40 5.25 6.57 -25.61
N VAL A 41 6.50 6.14 -25.62
CA VAL A 41 6.95 4.81 -26.09
C VAL A 41 7.58 4.09 -24.92
N PHE A 42 6.92 3.03 -24.47
CA PHE A 42 7.36 2.22 -23.34
C PHE A 42 8.20 1.02 -23.79
N ARG A 43 9.08 0.57 -22.93
CA ARG A 43 9.93 -0.62 -23.14
C ARG A 43 9.87 -1.52 -21.92
N ASP A 44 10.30 -2.77 -22.08
CA ASP A 44 10.35 -3.71 -20.96
C ASP A 44 11.24 -3.20 -19.82
N GLU A 45 12.33 -2.49 -20.13
CA GLU A 45 13.23 -1.90 -19.15
C GLU A 45 12.58 -0.81 -18.27
N ASP A 46 11.46 -0.25 -18.69
CA ASP A 46 10.71 0.76 -17.92
C ASP A 46 9.84 0.14 -16.82
N MET A 47 9.50 -1.13 -16.95
CA MET A 47 8.55 -1.80 -16.05
C MET A 47 8.97 -1.80 -14.58
N PRO A 48 10.24 -2.12 -14.23
CA PRO A 48 10.63 -2.12 -12.81
C PRO A 48 10.42 -0.78 -12.12
N MET A 49 10.76 0.34 -12.80
CA MET A 49 10.56 1.67 -12.23
C MET A 49 9.08 2.03 -12.11
N ILE A 50 8.26 1.70 -13.09
CA ILE A 50 6.82 1.96 -13.01
C ILE A 50 6.19 1.14 -11.88
N ASN A 51 6.62 -0.10 -11.70
CA ASN A 51 6.14 -0.94 -10.61
C ASN A 51 6.50 -0.36 -9.24
N ILE A 52 7.73 0.12 -9.04
CA ILE A 52 8.10 0.71 -7.76
C ILE A 52 7.36 2.03 -7.50
N ILE A 53 7.12 2.85 -8.52
CA ILE A 53 6.31 4.06 -8.40
C ILE A 53 4.91 3.71 -7.87
N GLY A 54 4.28 2.70 -8.45
CA GLY A 54 2.97 2.20 -7.99
C GLY A 54 3.01 1.71 -6.54
N CYS A 55 4.06 1.00 -6.16
CA CYS A 55 4.26 0.52 -4.80
C CYS A 55 4.44 1.67 -3.80
N LEU A 56 5.27 2.67 -4.13
CA LEU A 56 5.49 3.84 -3.27
C LEU A 56 4.20 4.64 -3.09
N LYS A 57 3.44 4.82 -4.17
CA LYS A 57 2.15 5.52 -4.11
C LYS A 57 1.13 4.77 -3.26
N ALA A 58 1.01 3.46 -3.44
CA ALA A 58 0.11 2.62 -2.64
C ALA A 58 0.46 2.67 -1.15
N GLY A 59 1.73 2.77 -0.82
CA GLY A 59 2.23 2.91 0.55
C GLY A 59 2.10 4.31 1.13
N GLY A 60 1.55 5.27 0.38
CA GLY A 60 1.26 6.62 0.85
C GLY A 60 2.40 7.64 0.70
N MET A 61 3.43 7.33 -0.08
CA MET A 61 4.48 8.33 -0.35
C MET A 61 3.89 9.48 -1.17
N PRO A 62 4.10 10.75 -0.77
CA PRO A 62 3.63 11.89 -1.56
C PRO A 62 4.25 11.90 -2.96
N ILE A 63 3.50 12.40 -3.94
CA ILE A 63 3.95 12.45 -5.34
C ILE A 63 5.27 13.19 -5.49
N LYS A 64 5.47 14.30 -4.78
CA LYS A 64 6.72 15.06 -4.81
C LYS A 64 7.93 14.24 -4.38
N ASP A 65 7.73 13.36 -3.42
CA ASP A 65 8.80 12.49 -2.90
C ASP A 65 9.08 11.32 -3.84
N ILE A 66 8.03 10.79 -4.49
CA ILE A 66 8.18 9.77 -5.54
C ILE A 66 8.98 10.37 -6.71
N LYS A 67 8.66 11.60 -7.11
CA LYS A 67 9.40 12.29 -8.17
C LYS A 67 10.87 12.47 -7.81
N ARG A 68 11.15 12.86 -6.57
CA ARG A 68 12.52 12.97 -6.06
C ARG A 68 13.25 11.62 -6.14
N TYR A 69 12.59 10.53 -5.75
CA TYR A 69 13.15 9.19 -5.85
C TYR A 69 13.51 8.83 -7.29
N VAL A 70 12.61 9.08 -8.24
CA VAL A 70 12.85 8.84 -9.67
C VAL A 70 14.04 9.66 -10.17
N ASP A 71 14.11 10.95 -9.80
CA ASP A 71 15.21 11.83 -10.19
C ASP A 71 16.56 11.35 -9.62
N LEU A 72 16.56 10.88 -8.37
CA LEU A 72 17.76 10.30 -7.75
C LEU A 72 18.23 9.02 -8.45
N CYS A 73 17.30 8.20 -8.93
CA CYS A 73 17.65 7.03 -9.72
C CYS A 73 18.33 7.42 -11.04
N ASP A 74 17.87 8.47 -11.68
CA ASP A 74 18.45 8.98 -12.92
C ASP A 74 19.87 9.55 -12.71
N GLU A 75 20.14 10.13 -11.54
CA GLU A 75 21.48 10.62 -11.18
C GLU A 75 22.50 9.50 -10.96
N GLY A 76 22.06 8.26 -10.80
CA GLY A 76 22.92 7.08 -10.71
C GLY A 76 23.47 6.77 -9.32
N ASP A 77 24.58 6.05 -9.27
CA ASP A 77 25.11 5.43 -8.05
C ASP A 77 25.53 6.41 -6.96
N ALA A 78 25.83 7.65 -7.29
CA ALA A 78 26.15 8.67 -6.30
C ALA A 78 25.00 8.95 -5.33
N THR A 79 23.78 8.57 -5.68
CA THR A 79 22.58 8.80 -4.87
C THR A 79 22.08 7.56 -4.13
N ILE A 80 22.81 6.43 -4.17
CA ILE A 80 22.40 5.18 -3.52
C ILE A 80 22.08 5.40 -2.03
N GLY A 81 22.89 6.14 -1.30
CA GLY A 81 22.65 6.42 0.12
C GLY A 81 21.34 7.14 0.37
N GLN A 82 21.02 8.15 -0.43
CA GLN A 82 19.77 8.90 -0.33
C GLN A 82 18.57 8.02 -0.67
N ARG A 83 18.67 7.21 -1.73
CA ARG A 83 17.62 6.27 -2.11
C ARG A 83 17.39 5.21 -1.04
N LEU A 84 18.46 4.70 -0.45
CA LEU A 84 18.36 3.74 0.67
C LEU A 84 17.58 4.34 1.84
N ASP A 85 17.88 5.57 2.22
CA ASP A 85 17.16 6.25 3.32
C ASP A 85 15.68 6.46 2.99
N MET A 86 15.36 6.85 1.77
CA MET A 86 13.97 7.03 1.33
C MET A 86 13.18 5.72 1.40
N ILE A 87 13.76 4.63 0.90
CA ILE A 87 13.10 3.31 0.92
C ILE A 87 12.96 2.79 2.35
N ARG A 88 13.99 2.97 3.19
CA ARG A 88 13.93 2.56 4.60
C ARG A 88 12.81 3.29 5.33
N ASN A 89 12.73 4.60 5.19
CA ASN A 89 11.70 5.41 5.84
C ASN A 89 10.31 5.03 5.35
N GLN A 90 10.15 4.78 4.06
CA GLN A 90 8.89 4.35 3.48
C GLN A 90 8.48 2.97 3.99
N ARG A 91 9.43 2.02 4.09
CA ARG A 91 9.16 0.70 4.66
C ARG A 91 8.68 0.82 6.10
N ASP A 92 9.34 1.64 6.91
CA ASP A 92 8.95 1.84 8.31
C ASP A 92 7.55 2.44 8.44
N ALA A 93 7.20 3.38 7.55
CA ALA A 93 5.86 3.97 7.50
C ALA A 93 4.78 2.93 7.14
N VAL A 94 5.08 2.03 6.19
CA VAL A 94 4.16 0.93 5.82
C VAL A 94 3.99 -0.05 6.98
N VAL A 95 5.06 -0.42 7.67
CA VAL A 95 5.00 -1.30 8.85
C VAL A 95 4.12 -0.68 9.93
N ALA A 96 4.25 0.64 10.18
CA ALA A 96 3.41 1.33 11.16
C ALA A 96 1.92 1.28 10.76
N LYS A 97 1.60 1.48 9.49
CA LYS A 97 0.22 1.35 8.97
C LYS A 97 -0.32 -0.07 9.11
N MET A 98 0.51 -1.07 8.86
CA MET A 98 0.10 -2.48 9.04
C MET A 98 -0.27 -2.76 10.49
N ARG A 99 0.49 -2.21 11.47
CA ARG A 99 0.18 -2.35 12.90
C ARG A 99 -1.13 -1.67 13.26
N GLU A 100 -1.36 -0.45 12.76
CA GLU A 100 -2.64 0.26 12.97
C GLU A 100 -3.82 -0.55 12.43
N LEU A 101 -3.69 -1.08 11.21
CA LEU A 101 -4.72 -1.91 10.60
C LEU A 101 -4.93 -3.21 11.35
N GLN A 102 -3.86 -3.83 11.87
CA GLN A 102 -3.97 -5.02 12.69
C GLN A 102 -4.74 -4.75 13.99
N ASP A 103 -4.47 -3.61 14.65
CA ASP A 103 -5.21 -3.20 15.84
C ASP A 103 -6.69 -2.97 15.54
N ASN A 104 -6.99 -2.33 14.40
CA ASN A 104 -8.38 -2.16 13.95
C ASN A 104 -9.05 -3.51 13.66
N LEU A 105 -8.35 -4.41 13.01
CA LEU A 105 -8.86 -5.75 12.72
C LEU A 105 -9.15 -6.51 14.01
N ASP A 106 -8.23 -6.46 14.97
CA ASP A 106 -8.41 -7.09 16.29
C ASP A 106 -9.68 -6.58 16.98
N ALA A 107 -9.92 -5.26 16.94
CA ALA A 107 -11.12 -4.66 17.51
C ALA A 107 -12.40 -5.15 16.80
N LEU A 108 -12.36 -5.26 15.47
CA LEU A 108 -13.48 -5.78 14.68
C LEU A 108 -13.71 -7.27 14.92
N ASP A 109 -12.64 -8.05 15.03
CA ASP A 109 -12.73 -9.49 15.34
C ASP A 109 -13.37 -9.72 16.72
N TYR A 110 -13.01 -8.88 17.70
CA TYR A 110 -13.66 -8.91 19.01
C TYR A 110 -15.15 -8.58 18.92
N LYS A 111 -15.52 -7.53 18.21
CA LYS A 111 -16.93 -7.17 18.03
C LYS A 111 -17.71 -8.19 17.20
N LEU A 112 -17.09 -8.82 16.23
CA LEU A 112 -17.71 -9.91 15.48
C LEU A 112 -18.03 -11.09 16.40
N TRP A 113 -17.05 -11.53 17.19
CA TRP A 113 -17.27 -12.57 18.20
C TRP A 113 -18.36 -12.14 19.20
N TYR A 114 -18.30 -10.90 19.67
CA TYR A 114 -19.23 -10.34 20.64
C TYR A 114 -20.68 -10.45 20.14
N TYR A 115 -20.95 -9.96 18.96
CA TYR A 115 -22.31 -9.98 18.41
C TYR A 115 -22.76 -11.36 17.95
N GLN A 116 -21.88 -12.20 17.46
CA GLN A 116 -22.20 -13.60 17.17
C GLN A 116 -22.63 -14.34 18.45
N THR A 117 -21.94 -14.06 19.54
CA THR A 117 -22.26 -14.65 20.85
C THR A 117 -23.56 -14.07 21.40
N ALA A 118 -23.78 -12.76 21.32
CA ALA A 118 -25.01 -12.11 21.73
C ALA A 118 -26.23 -12.62 20.95
N ASP A 119 -26.07 -12.82 19.65
CA ASP A 119 -27.12 -13.39 18.80
C ASP A 119 -27.49 -14.80 19.26
N ARG A 120 -26.52 -15.60 19.59
CA ARG A 120 -26.73 -16.97 20.09
C ARG A 120 -27.35 -16.99 21.49
N LEU A 121 -26.88 -16.12 22.40
CA LEU A 121 -27.37 -16.06 23.78
C LEU A 121 -28.65 -15.26 23.96
N GLY A 122 -28.95 -14.35 23.04
CA GLY A 122 -30.18 -13.55 23.03
C GLY A 122 -30.01 -12.12 23.51
N SER A 123 -28.85 -11.73 24.10
CA SER A 123 -28.61 -10.35 24.53
C SER A 123 -27.12 -10.04 24.71
N CYS A 124 -26.77 -8.76 24.61
CA CYS A 124 -25.42 -8.29 24.90
C CYS A 124 -25.07 -8.45 26.39
N GLU A 125 -26.05 -8.25 27.27
CA GLU A 125 -25.87 -8.39 28.71
C GLU A 125 -25.35 -9.79 29.07
N GLN A 126 -25.86 -10.83 28.41
CA GLN A 126 -25.41 -12.19 28.63
C GLN A 126 -23.96 -12.42 28.19
N VAL A 127 -23.51 -11.75 27.13
CA VAL A 127 -22.11 -11.77 26.71
C VAL A 127 -21.22 -11.08 27.75
N ASP A 128 -21.64 -9.91 28.21
CA ASP A 128 -20.90 -9.13 29.20
C ASP A 128 -20.76 -9.90 30.53
N ALA A 129 -21.74 -10.74 30.86
CA ALA A 129 -21.74 -11.57 32.05
C ALA A 129 -20.90 -12.85 31.95
N LEU A 130 -20.41 -13.21 30.74
CA LEU A 130 -19.56 -14.39 30.57
C LEU A 130 -18.27 -14.23 31.36
N PRO A 131 -17.88 -15.26 32.16
CA PRO A 131 -16.59 -15.22 32.85
C PRO A 131 -15.43 -15.38 31.85
N ASP A 132 -14.29 -14.81 32.16
CA ASP A 132 -13.10 -14.87 31.32
C ASP A 132 -12.68 -16.30 30.95
N GLU A 133 -12.93 -17.24 31.85
CA GLU A 133 -12.61 -18.66 31.64
C GLU A 133 -13.35 -19.30 30.47
N GLU A 134 -14.51 -18.73 30.10
CA GLU A 134 -15.30 -19.22 28.97
C GLU A 134 -14.89 -18.61 27.64
N LEU A 135 -14.01 -17.59 27.65
CA LEU A 135 -13.48 -16.96 26.45
C LEU A 135 -12.21 -17.66 25.97
N SER A 136 -12.00 -17.67 24.64
CA SER A 136 -10.70 -18.07 24.12
C SER A 136 -9.61 -17.13 24.63
N PRO A 137 -8.34 -17.58 24.71
CA PRO A 137 -7.25 -16.70 25.15
C PRO A 137 -7.19 -15.38 24.37
N LYS A 138 -7.41 -15.42 23.05
CA LYS A 138 -7.43 -14.23 22.20
C LYS A 138 -8.55 -13.27 22.59
N MET A 139 -9.77 -13.77 22.74
CA MET A 139 -10.94 -12.93 23.07
C MET A 139 -10.85 -12.36 24.47
N ARG A 140 -10.28 -13.10 25.41
CA ARG A 140 -10.00 -12.62 26.76
C ARG A 140 -9.04 -11.45 26.75
N GLU A 141 -7.93 -11.57 26.03
CA GLU A 141 -6.94 -10.50 25.88
C GLU A 141 -7.58 -9.25 25.24
N LEU A 142 -8.35 -9.43 24.16
CA LEU A 142 -9.01 -8.34 23.46
C LEU A 142 -10.05 -7.65 24.34
N ARG A 143 -10.83 -8.41 25.12
CA ARG A 143 -11.78 -7.85 26.09
C ARG A 143 -11.05 -6.90 27.05
N HIS A 144 -9.97 -7.34 27.67
CA HIS A 144 -9.22 -6.53 28.63
C HIS A 144 -8.59 -5.31 27.98
N ARG A 145 -8.05 -5.45 26.78
CA ARG A 145 -7.42 -4.35 26.06
C ARG A 145 -8.41 -3.28 25.58
N LEU A 146 -9.60 -3.70 25.14
CA LEU A 146 -10.59 -2.79 24.52
C LEU A 146 -11.61 -2.22 25.54
N SER A 147 -11.61 -2.67 26.77
CA SER A 147 -12.54 -2.21 27.81
C SER A 147 -12.03 -1.00 28.62
N HIS A 148 -10.88 -0.44 28.24
CA HIS A 148 -10.25 0.69 28.95
C HIS A 148 -10.03 1.89 28.05
#